data_a2b3d1171d54a8a782ff70586437eaf7
#
_entry.id   a2b3d1171d54a8a782ff70586437eaf7
#
_cell.length_a   1.000
_cell.length_b   1.000
_cell.length_c   1.000
_cell.angle_alpha   90.00
_cell.angle_beta   90.00
_cell.angle_gamma   90.00
#
_symmetry.space_group_name_H-M   'P 1'
#
loop_
_entity.id
_entity.type
_entity.pdbx_description
1 polymer ?
#
loop_
_entity_poly.entity_id
_entity_poly.type
_entity_poly.pdbx_seq_one_letter_code
_entity_poly.pdbx_strand_id
1 'polypeptide(L)'
;MKQLKMRRESAPVESRELPQGYCYEFYCGKREQIEDWLVLCLDALIPTKERQWFTSTILEYPDLCPERDLFFVIEQGTGKRVATTAAVCHGQEGYIHMVAAAPEVRGKGIGHAMLRYALAMLEERGCTYTVLTTDDFRLAAIKTYLDAGFVPVIEQDPESDVRARWQSVLAELHYARQVQFKED
;
A
#
# COMPACT_ATOMS: atom_id res chain seq x y z
N MET A 1 13.59 -13.60 -3.27
CA MET A 1 14.31 -12.39 -2.81
C MET A 1 13.44 -11.76 -1.73
N LYS A 2 14.01 -11.32 -0.59
CA LYS A 2 13.26 -10.66 0.50
C LYS A 2 12.76 -9.31 -0.01
N GLN A 3 11.51 -8.92 0.32
CA GLN A 3 10.97 -7.61 -0.04
C GLN A 3 11.72 -6.48 0.67
N LEU A 4 11.74 -5.32 0.04
CA LEU A 4 12.24 -4.07 0.62
C LEU A 4 11.21 -3.54 1.62
N LYS A 5 11.67 -3.11 2.79
CA LYS A 5 10.83 -2.53 3.85
C LYS A 5 10.95 -1.01 3.83
N MET A 6 9.84 -0.33 4.05
CA MET A 6 9.79 1.12 4.25
C MET A 6 9.05 1.43 5.55
N ARG A 7 9.42 2.54 6.19
CA ARG A 7 8.80 3.02 7.43
C ARG A 7 8.52 4.51 7.35
N ARG A 8 7.41 4.93 7.94
CA ARG A 8 7.02 6.33 8.15
C ARG A 8 6.65 6.52 9.60
N GLU A 9 7.23 7.51 10.28
CA GLU A 9 6.74 7.94 11.59
C GLU A 9 5.38 8.63 11.41
N SER A 10 4.50 8.48 12.40
CA SER A 10 3.19 9.13 12.37
C SER A 10 3.37 10.65 12.37
N ALA A 11 2.74 11.30 11.44
CA ALA A 11 2.71 12.75 11.31
C ALA A 11 1.42 13.13 10.59
N PRO A 12 0.81 14.29 10.90
CA PRO A 12 -0.45 14.70 10.27
C PRO A 12 -0.40 14.54 8.76
N VAL A 13 -1.35 13.81 8.22
CA VAL A 13 -1.48 13.60 6.78
C VAL A 13 -2.39 14.69 6.23
N GLU A 14 -1.87 15.54 5.34
CA GLU A 14 -2.75 16.38 4.56
C GLU A 14 -3.73 15.52 3.80
N SER A 15 -5.02 15.68 4.11
CA SER A 15 -6.09 14.97 3.41
C SER A 15 -6.00 15.27 1.93
N ARG A 16 -5.78 14.24 1.12
CA ARG A 16 -5.91 14.35 -0.32
C ARG A 16 -7.20 13.65 -0.71
N GLU A 17 -8.18 14.45 -1.10
CA GLU A 17 -9.43 13.95 -1.63
C GLU A 17 -9.18 13.11 -2.89
N LEU A 18 -10.02 12.12 -3.11
CA LEU A 18 -10.04 11.41 -4.39
C LEU A 18 -10.38 12.39 -5.51
N PRO A 19 -9.85 12.19 -6.71
CA PRO A 19 -10.29 12.93 -7.89
C PRO A 19 -11.80 12.85 -8.06
N GLN A 20 -12.39 13.88 -8.67
CA GLN A 20 -13.82 13.90 -8.97
C GLN A 20 -14.24 12.64 -9.76
N GLY A 21 -15.38 12.05 -9.39
CA GLY A 21 -15.89 10.83 -10.00
C GLY A 21 -15.42 9.55 -9.32
N TYR A 22 -14.67 9.63 -8.21
CA TYR A 22 -14.25 8.48 -7.43
C TYR A 22 -14.72 8.60 -5.97
N CYS A 23 -14.96 7.45 -5.32
CA CYS A 23 -15.29 7.39 -3.89
C CYS A 23 -14.68 6.14 -3.23
N TYR A 24 -14.63 6.11 -1.90
CA TYR A 24 -14.22 4.95 -1.13
C TYR A 24 -15.40 4.02 -0.86
N GLU A 25 -15.15 2.72 -0.89
CA GLU A 25 -16.06 1.67 -0.44
C GLU A 25 -15.30 0.68 0.44
N PHE A 26 -15.82 0.42 1.65
CA PHE A 26 -15.27 -0.63 2.50
C PHE A 26 -15.76 -2.01 2.07
N TYR A 27 -14.95 -3.01 2.36
CA TYR A 27 -15.38 -4.39 2.21
C TYR A 27 -16.59 -4.67 3.11
N CYS A 28 -17.59 -5.35 2.57
CA CYS A 28 -18.80 -5.71 3.31
C CYS A 28 -19.27 -7.16 3.04
N GLY A 29 -18.34 -8.03 2.71
CA GLY A 29 -18.59 -9.47 2.53
C GLY A 29 -19.19 -9.87 1.18
N LYS A 30 -19.33 -8.94 0.22
CA LYS A 30 -19.91 -9.26 -1.09
C LYS A 30 -18.95 -10.06 -1.94
N ARG A 31 -19.48 -11.05 -2.67
CA ARG A 31 -18.70 -11.90 -3.57
C ARG A 31 -17.99 -11.09 -4.65
N GLU A 32 -18.67 -10.10 -5.21
CA GLU A 32 -18.13 -9.24 -6.27
C GLU A 32 -16.90 -8.44 -5.80
N GLN A 33 -16.86 -8.05 -4.51
CA GLN A 33 -15.70 -7.37 -3.94
C GLN A 33 -14.47 -8.29 -3.90
N ILE A 34 -14.66 -9.58 -3.62
CA ILE A 34 -13.59 -10.57 -3.63
C ILE A 34 -13.09 -10.79 -5.06
N GLU A 35 -14.01 -10.93 -6.03
CA GLU A 35 -13.67 -11.12 -7.45
C GLU A 35 -12.90 -9.92 -7.99
N ASP A 36 -13.35 -8.69 -7.69
CA ASP A 36 -12.65 -7.46 -8.09
C ASP A 36 -11.28 -7.31 -7.43
N TRP A 37 -11.16 -7.69 -6.14
CA TRP A 37 -9.87 -7.69 -5.45
C TRP A 37 -8.86 -8.65 -6.11
N LEU A 38 -9.31 -9.87 -6.47
CA LEU A 38 -8.48 -10.84 -7.18
C LEU A 38 -8.03 -10.32 -8.54
N VAL A 39 -8.89 -9.58 -9.26
CA VAL A 39 -8.53 -8.95 -10.54
C VAL A 39 -7.52 -7.83 -10.34
N LEU A 40 -7.71 -6.96 -9.34
CA LEU A 40 -6.82 -5.83 -9.06
C LEU A 40 -5.42 -6.29 -8.62
N CYS A 41 -5.35 -7.39 -7.85
CA CYS A 41 -4.09 -7.90 -7.30
C CYS A 41 -3.35 -8.85 -8.24
N LEU A 42 -3.99 -9.33 -9.32
CA LEU A 42 -3.39 -10.27 -10.26
C LEU A 42 -2.08 -9.73 -10.86
N ASP A 43 -1.13 -10.64 -11.10
CA ASP A 43 0.19 -10.41 -11.70
C ASP A 43 1.12 -9.47 -10.90
N ALA A 44 0.55 -8.60 -10.08
CA ALA A 44 1.33 -7.69 -9.27
C ALA A 44 1.57 -8.20 -7.84
N LEU A 45 0.55 -8.80 -7.22
CA LEU A 45 0.55 -9.18 -5.81
C LEU A 45 0.25 -10.67 -5.60
N ILE A 46 -0.55 -11.25 -6.49
CA ILE A 46 -0.94 -12.67 -6.47
C ILE A 46 -0.72 -13.28 -7.86
N PRO A 47 -0.37 -14.57 -7.95
CA PRO A 47 -0.07 -15.20 -9.25
C PRO A 47 -1.31 -15.69 -10.01
N THR A 48 -2.43 -15.93 -9.31
CA THR A 48 -3.67 -16.46 -9.90
C THR A 48 -4.90 -15.83 -9.27
N LYS A 49 -6.07 -15.93 -9.91
CA LYS A 49 -7.36 -15.45 -9.38
C LYS A 49 -8.07 -16.46 -8.47
N GLU A 50 -7.34 -17.37 -7.85
CA GLU A 50 -7.92 -18.32 -6.92
C GLU A 50 -8.35 -17.65 -5.62
N ARG A 51 -9.57 -17.95 -5.16
CA ARG A 51 -10.13 -17.37 -3.93
C ARG A 51 -9.24 -17.60 -2.69
N GLN A 52 -8.44 -18.64 -2.70
CA GLN A 52 -7.50 -18.94 -1.62
C GLN A 52 -6.55 -17.77 -1.34
N TRP A 53 -6.14 -17.01 -2.37
CA TRP A 53 -5.30 -15.83 -2.17
C TRP A 53 -5.99 -14.76 -1.35
N PHE A 54 -7.28 -14.49 -1.60
CA PHE A 54 -8.04 -13.56 -0.77
C PHE A 54 -8.18 -14.09 0.67
N THR A 55 -8.48 -15.39 0.82
CA THR A 55 -8.62 -16.02 2.12
C THR A 55 -7.35 -15.88 2.95
N SER A 56 -6.21 -16.31 2.41
CA SER A 56 -4.93 -16.30 3.16
C SER A 56 -4.36 -14.90 3.41
N THR A 57 -4.57 -13.95 2.48
CA THR A 57 -3.98 -12.61 2.60
C THR A 57 -4.89 -11.58 3.25
N ILE A 58 -6.20 -11.82 3.30
CA ILE A 58 -7.17 -10.88 3.88
C ILE A 58 -7.92 -11.51 5.06
N LEU A 59 -8.63 -12.64 4.83
CA LEU A 59 -9.50 -13.19 5.87
C LEU A 59 -8.73 -13.82 7.04
N GLU A 60 -7.59 -14.43 6.77
CA GLU A 60 -6.74 -15.11 7.75
C GLU A 60 -5.50 -14.28 8.14
N TYR A 61 -5.39 -13.03 7.63
CA TYR A 61 -4.24 -12.18 7.95
C TYR A 61 -4.35 -11.68 9.39
N PRO A 62 -3.28 -11.80 10.21
CA PRO A 62 -3.30 -11.41 11.61
C PRO A 62 -3.72 -9.96 11.83
N ASP A 63 -4.59 -9.73 12.82
CA ASP A 63 -5.11 -8.43 13.25
C ASP A 63 -5.91 -7.65 12.19
N LEU A 64 -6.07 -8.18 10.96
CA LEU A 64 -6.89 -7.58 9.92
C LEU A 64 -8.37 -7.90 10.13
N CYS A 65 -9.20 -6.88 10.27
CA CYS A 65 -10.65 -6.98 10.23
C CYS A 65 -11.13 -6.45 8.87
N PRO A 66 -11.52 -7.33 7.92
CA PRO A 66 -11.74 -6.91 6.54
C PRO A 66 -12.76 -5.79 6.38
N GLU A 67 -13.85 -5.80 7.13
CA GLU A 67 -14.92 -4.79 7.06
C GLU A 67 -14.47 -3.41 7.55
N ARG A 68 -13.41 -3.37 8.37
CA ARG A 68 -12.85 -2.13 8.94
C ARG A 68 -11.63 -1.66 8.18
N ASP A 69 -10.80 -2.60 7.71
CA ASP A 69 -9.42 -2.33 7.28
C ASP A 69 -9.26 -2.36 5.77
N LEU A 70 -10.03 -3.19 5.05
CA LEU A 70 -9.97 -3.32 3.60
C LEU A 70 -10.96 -2.37 2.92
N PHE A 71 -10.45 -1.56 2.00
CA PHE A 71 -11.29 -0.69 1.21
C PHE A 71 -10.86 -0.62 -0.26
N PHE A 72 -11.78 -0.14 -1.07
CA PHE A 72 -11.65 0.04 -2.51
C PHE A 72 -11.84 1.51 -2.88
N VAL A 73 -11.32 1.87 -4.04
CA VAL A 73 -11.72 3.08 -4.75
C VAL A 73 -12.64 2.67 -5.89
N ILE A 74 -13.81 3.29 -5.96
CA ILE A 74 -14.84 3.04 -6.97
C ILE A 74 -14.90 4.22 -7.93
N GLU A 75 -15.01 3.95 -9.23
CA GLU A 75 -15.41 4.92 -10.23
C GLU A 75 -16.94 5.05 -10.23
N GLN A 76 -17.46 6.20 -9.78
CA GLN A 76 -18.88 6.42 -9.52
C GLN A 76 -19.77 6.23 -10.76
N GLY A 77 -19.27 6.61 -11.95
CA GLY A 77 -20.05 6.50 -13.21
C GLY A 77 -20.31 5.06 -13.65
N THR A 78 -19.41 4.12 -13.29
CA THR A 78 -19.49 2.71 -13.73
C THR A 78 -19.73 1.74 -12.58
N GLY A 79 -19.49 2.16 -11.34
CA GLY A 79 -19.46 1.29 -10.16
C GLY A 79 -18.27 0.35 -10.08
N LYS A 80 -17.28 0.50 -11.00
CA LYS A 80 -16.10 -0.35 -11.08
C LYS A 80 -15.12 -0.06 -9.94
N ARG A 81 -14.65 -1.09 -9.25
CA ARG A 81 -13.54 -0.99 -8.28
C ARG A 81 -12.22 -0.92 -9.04
N VAL A 82 -11.50 0.17 -8.84
CA VAL A 82 -10.30 0.51 -9.64
C VAL A 82 -9.01 0.51 -8.82
N ALA A 83 -9.11 0.48 -7.50
CA ALA A 83 -7.96 0.33 -6.61
C ALA A 83 -8.38 -0.27 -5.26
N THR A 84 -7.43 -0.82 -4.52
CA THR A 84 -7.65 -1.42 -3.19
C THR A 84 -6.40 -1.34 -2.33
N THR A 85 -6.60 -1.33 -1.01
CA THR A 85 -5.57 -1.54 0.01
C THR A 85 -6.22 -1.89 1.35
N ALA A 86 -5.46 -2.46 2.27
CA ALA A 86 -5.86 -2.61 3.66
C ALA A 86 -4.91 -1.85 4.59
N ALA A 87 -5.48 -1.22 5.63
CA ALA A 87 -4.78 -0.50 6.69
C ALA A 87 -4.87 -1.28 8.00
N VAL A 88 -3.87 -2.11 8.29
CA VAL A 88 -3.84 -3.02 9.44
C VAL A 88 -3.15 -2.36 10.62
N CYS A 89 -3.71 -2.50 11.82
CA CYS A 89 -3.14 -1.94 13.05
C CYS A 89 -2.65 -3.09 13.96
N HIS A 90 -1.35 -3.16 14.22
CA HIS A 90 -0.69 -4.08 15.14
C HIS A 90 -0.23 -3.31 16.39
N GLY A 91 -1.16 -2.90 17.24
CA GLY A 91 -0.86 -2.06 18.40
C GLY A 91 -0.39 -0.66 17.98
N GLN A 92 0.90 -0.34 18.16
CA GLN A 92 1.46 0.95 17.75
C GLN A 92 1.97 0.97 16.30
N GLU A 93 2.10 -0.18 15.66
CA GLU A 93 2.52 -0.31 14.27
C GLU A 93 1.31 -0.32 13.34
N GLY A 94 1.29 0.59 12.37
CA GLY A 94 0.42 0.50 11.22
C GLY A 94 1.09 -0.27 10.09
N TYR A 95 0.33 -1.07 9.34
CA TYR A 95 0.83 -1.78 8.17
C TYR A 95 -0.06 -1.53 6.95
N ILE A 96 0.54 -1.04 5.87
CA ILE A 96 -0.15 -0.88 4.57
C ILE A 96 -0.01 -2.18 3.80
N HIS A 97 -1.14 -2.84 3.56
CA HIS A 97 -1.18 -4.19 3.02
C HIS A 97 -1.92 -4.25 1.68
N MET A 98 -1.37 -4.98 0.71
CA MET A 98 -2.00 -5.30 -0.58
C MET A 98 -2.45 -4.08 -1.39
N VAL A 99 -1.53 -3.14 -1.67
CA VAL A 99 -1.80 -1.94 -2.49
C VAL A 99 -1.86 -2.30 -3.96
N ALA A 100 -3.00 -2.13 -4.60
CA ALA A 100 -3.19 -2.36 -6.03
C ALA A 100 -4.04 -1.25 -6.67
N ALA A 101 -3.75 -0.94 -7.92
CA ALA A 101 -4.55 -0.02 -8.75
C ALA A 101 -4.55 -0.48 -10.20
N ALA A 102 -5.72 -0.45 -10.81
CA ALA A 102 -5.92 -0.79 -12.21
C ALA A 102 -5.07 0.11 -13.13
N PRO A 103 -4.54 -0.42 -14.24
CA PRO A 103 -3.67 0.34 -15.15
C PRO A 103 -4.30 1.65 -15.65
N GLU A 104 -5.59 1.65 -15.93
CA GLU A 104 -6.35 2.78 -16.48
C GLU A 104 -6.49 3.98 -15.54
N VAL A 105 -6.22 3.80 -14.25
CA VAL A 105 -6.28 4.90 -13.26
C VAL A 105 -4.90 5.37 -12.80
N ARG A 106 -3.84 4.80 -13.34
CA ARG A 106 -2.47 5.25 -13.04
C ARG A 106 -2.26 6.69 -13.48
N GLY A 107 -1.44 7.43 -12.73
CA GLY A 107 -1.19 8.85 -13.01
C GLY A 107 -2.32 9.82 -12.62
N LYS A 108 -3.51 9.33 -12.27
CA LYS A 108 -4.65 10.16 -11.85
C LYS A 108 -4.63 10.60 -10.37
N GLY A 109 -3.59 10.26 -9.63
CA GLY A 109 -3.46 10.63 -8.19
C GLY A 109 -4.19 9.72 -7.22
N ILE A 110 -4.91 8.68 -7.70
CA ILE A 110 -5.70 7.75 -6.87
C ILE A 110 -4.80 7.03 -5.85
N GLY A 111 -3.64 6.52 -6.26
CA GLY A 111 -2.73 5.82 -5.35
C GLY A 111 -2.24 6.71 -4.20
N HIS A 112 -1.95 7.99 -4.46
CA HIS A 112 -1.57 8.94 -3.42
C HIS A 112 -2.73 9.26 -2.46
N ALA A 113 -3.95 9.46 -2.99
CA ALA A 113 -5.13 9.73 -2.18
C ALA A 113 -5.46 8.52 -1.29
N MET A 114 -5.46 7.32 -1.88
CA MET A 114 -5.73 6.06 -1.19
C MET A 114 -4.70 5.79 -0.07
N LEU A 115 -3.40 5.99 -0.33
CA LEU A 115 -2.36 5.82 0.68
C LEU A 115 -2.53 6.81 1.84
N ARG A 116 -2.81 8.08 1.55
CA ARG A 116 -3.05 9.10 2.57
C ARG A 116 -4.27 8.79 3.42
N TYR A 117 -5.34 8.31 2.79
CA TYR A 117 -6.53 7.86 3.52
C TYR A 117 -6.22 6.71 4.47
N ALA A 118 -5.48 5.68 4.00
CA ALA A 118 -5.04 4.57 4.83
C ALA A 118 -4.15 5.04 6.01
N LEU A 119 -3.23 5.98 5.78
CA LEU A 119 -2.39 6.55 6.83
C LEU A 119 -3.22 7.30 7.88
N ALA A 120 -4.20 8.10 7.47
CA ALA A 120 -5.10 8.79 8.39
C ALA A 120 -5.90 7.79 9.27
N MET A 121 -6.41 6.70 8.67
CA MET A 121 -7.08 5.62 9.42
C MET A 121 -6.17 5.01 10.49
N LEU A 122 -4.89 4.81 10.19
CA LEU A 122 -3.92 4.25 11.14
C LEU A 122 -3.58 5.24 12.26
N GLU A 123 -3.41 6.52 11.92
CA GLU A 123 -3.19 7.60 12.90
C GLU A 123 -4.38 7.75 13.86
N GLU A 124 -5.61 7.73 13.36
CA GLU A 124 -6.84 7.77 14.17
C GLU A 124 -6.96 6.57 15.12
N ARG A 125 -6.34 5.43 14.80
CA ARG A 125 -6.26 4.24 15.65
C ARG A 125 -5.09 4.25 16.63
N GLY A 126 -4.30 5.32 16.65
CA GLY A 126 -3.17 5.49 17.58
C GLY A 126 -1.87 4.82 17.13
N CYS A 127 -1.73 4.43 15.86
CA CYS A 127 -0.47 3.94 15.35
C CYS A 127 0.57 5.07 15.37
N THR A 128 1.74 4.82 15.97
CA THR A 128 2.82 5.82 16.10
C THR A 128 3.78 5.80 14.92
N TYR A 129 3.77 4.73 14.14
CA TYR A 129 4.48 4.59 12.88
C TYR A 129 3.76 3.61 11.96
N THR A 130 4.07 3.70 10.68
CA THR A 130 3.52 2.79 9.65
C THR A 130 4.66 2.16 8.86
N VAL A 131 4.53 0.87 8.57
CA VAL A 131 5.44 0.13 7.70
C VAL A 131 4.71 -0.44 6.49
N LEU A 132 5.48 -0.75 5.47
CA LEU A 132 5.06 -1.53 4.31
C LEU A 132 6.24 -2.31 3.75
N THR A 133 5.93 -3.32 2.94
CA THR A 133 6.93 -4.02 2.13
C THR A 133 6.61 -3.90 0.65
N THR A 134 7.64 -3.89 -0.18
CA THR A 134 7.52 -3.73 -1.64
C THR A 134 8.64 -4.46 -2.37
N ASP A 135 8.49 -4.64 -3.68
CA ASP A 135 9.50 -5.24 -4.53
C ASP A 135 10.24 -4.15 -5.33
N ASP A 136 11.51 -4.38 -5.65
CA ASP A 136 12.40 -3.42 -6.32
C ASP A 136 11.82 -2.85 -7.62
N PHE A 137 11.16 -3.70 -8.40
CA PHE A 137 10.59 -3.34 -9.71
C PHE A 137 9.34 -2.46 -9.63
N ARG A 138 8.78 -2.25 -8.44
CA ARG A 138 7.54 -1.45 -8.24
C ARG A 138 7.84 0.04 -8.11
N LEU A 139 8.59 0.59 -9.04
CA LEU A 139 9.11 1.96 -8.98
C LEU A 139 8.03 3.02 -8.76
N ALA A 140 6.89 2.91 -9.44
CA ALA A 140 5.78 3.86 -9.28
C ALA A 140 5.15 3.83 -7.88
N ALA A 141 5.05 2.64 -7.27
CA ALA A 141 4.57 2.50 -5.90
C ALA A 141 5.60 3.05 -4.91
N ILE A 142 6.88 2.70 -5.08
CA ILE A 142 7.98 3.21 -4.23
C ILE A 142 8.01 4.75 -4.28
N LYS A 143 7.89 5.35 -5.47
CA LYS A 143 7.80 6.81 -5.58
C LYS A 143 6.62 7.39 -4.80
N THR A 144 5.45 6.75 -4.88
CA THR A 144 4.26 7.16 -4.12
C THR A 144 4.50 7.09 -2.60
N TYR A 145 5.19 6.05 -2.12
CA TYR A 145 5.54 5.89 -0.71
C TYR A 145 6.56 6.94 -0.24
N LEU A 146 7.61 7.17 -1.01
CA LEU A 146 8.60 8.23 -0.72
C LEU A 146 7.95 9.62 -0.67
N ASP A 147 7.06 9.93 -1.61
CA ASP A 147 6.32 11.20 -1.66
C ASP A 147 5.34 11.35 -0.47
N ALA A 148 4.91 10.24 0.13
CA ALA A 148 4.09 10.21 1.33
C ALA A 148 4.91 10.24 2.64
N GLY A 149 6.25 10.33 2.55
CA GLY A 149 7.15 10.45 3.71
C GLY A 149 7.64 9.12 4.28
N PHE A 150 7.44 8.01 3.57
CA PHE A 150 8.12 6.77 3.92
C PHE A 150 9.61 6.86 3.59
N VAL A 151 10.42 6.24 4.44
CA VAL A 151 11.87 6.10 4.22
C VAL A 151 12.24 4.62 4.12
N PRO A 152 13.25 4.27 3.32
CA PRO A 152 13.80 2.93 3.29
C PRO A 152 14.32 2.47 4.64
N VAL A 153 14.09 1.21 4.97
CA VAL A 153 14.66 0.55 6.14
C VAL A 153 15.84 -0.32 5.71
N ILE A 154 16.97 -0.17 6.39
CA ILE A 154 18.19 -0.94 6.19
C ILE A 154 18.39 -1.85 7.40
N GLU A 155 18.53 -3.14 7.13
CA GLU A 155 18.89 -4.11 8.15
C GLU A 155 20.37 -3.98 8.53
N GLN A 156 20.67 -4.12 9.82
CA GLN A 156 22.05 -4.10 10.35
C GLN A 156 22.76 -5.47 10.13
N ASP A 157 22.56 -6.06 8.97
CA ASP A 157 23.21 -7.29 8.54
C ASP A 157 24.31 -6.96 7.51
N PRO A 158 25.58 -7.21 7.82
CA PRO A 158 26.70 -6.93 6.90
C PRO A 158 26.63 -7.69 5.57
N GLU A 159 25.92 -8.83 5.53
CA GLU A 159 25.74 -9.63 4.34
C GLU A 159 24.50 -9.23 3.52
N SER A 160 23.70 -8.29 4.05
CA SER A 160 22.45 -7.83 3.40
C SER A 160 22.75 -6.97 2.15
N ASP A 161 22.11 -7.31 1.05
CA ASP A 161 22.16 -6.53 -0.20
C ASP A 161 21.15 -5.36 -0.21
N VAL A 162 20.36 -5.19 0.84
CA VAL A 162 19.24 -4.24 0.90
C VAL A 162 19.67 -2.80 0.63
N ARG A 163 20.83 -2.37 1.14
CA ARG A 163 21.35 -1.01 0.90
C ARG A 163 21.68 -0.79 -0.58
N ALA A 164 22.35 -1.75 -1.21
CA ALA A 164 22.71 -1.67 -2.63
C ALA A 164 21.46 -1.68 -3.52
N ARG A 165 20.47 -2.50 -3.19
CA ARG A 165 19.18 -2.56 -3.89
C ARG A 165 18.44 -1.23 -3.81
N TRP A 166 18.37 -0.61 -2.64
CA TRP A 166 17.77 0.72 -2.48
C TRP A 166 18.51 1.79 -3.30
N GLN A 167 19.83 1.77 -3.33
CA GLN A 167 20.61 2.68 -4.16
C GLN A 167 20.28 2.54 -5.64
N SER A 168 20.16 1.29 -6.14
CA SER A 168 19.75 1.00 -7.52
C SER A 168 18.34 1.51 -7.82
N VAL A 169 17.37 1.24 -6.95
CA VAL A 169 15.99 1.70 -7.09
C VAL A 169 15.90 3.23 -7.12
N LEU A 170 16.59 3.91 -6.21
CA LEU A 170 16.59 5.39 -6.16
C LEU A 170 17.25 6.02 -7.39
N ALA A 171 18.31 5.39 -7.90
CA ALA A 171 18.98 5.82 -9.15
C ALA A 171 18.04 5.65 -10.35
N GLU A 172 17.35 4.53 -10.48
CA GLU A 172 16.40 4.27 -11.56
C GLU A 172 15.18 5.20 -11.50
N LEU A 173 14.71 5.53 -10.30
CA LEU A 173 13.63 6.51 -10.09
C LEU A 173 14.04 7.94 -10.41
N HIS A 174 15.32 8.25 -10.55
CA HIS A 174 15.83 9.63 -10.60
C HIS A 174 15.22 10.51 -9.51
N TYR A 175 15.10 9.95 -8.28
CA TYR A 175 14.40 10.63 -7.19
C TYR A 175 15.21 11.84 -6.72
N ALA A 176 14.67 13.04 -6.98
CA ALA A 176 15.42 14.29 -6.81
C ALA A 176 15.60 14.73 -5.35
N ARG A 177 14.85 14.13 -4.40
CA ARG A 177 14.97 14.48 -2.99
C ARG A 177 16.00 13.59 -2.32
N GLN A 178 16.71 14.15 -1.34
CA GLN A 178 17.59 13.35 -0.48
C GLN A 178 16.73 12.38 0.34
N VAL A 179 17.02 11.08 0.22
CA VAL A 179 16.33 10.02 0.95
C VAL A 179 17.17 9.64 2.17
N GLN A 180 16.56 9.75 3.35
CA GLN A 180 17.16 9.24 4.58
C GLN A 180 16.88 7.73 4.66
N PHE A 181 17.84 6.98 5.22
CA PHE A 181 17.67 5.58 5.52
C PHE A 181 17.46 5.42 7.03
N LYS A 182 16.55 4.54 7.41
CA LYS A 182 16.35 4.15 8.80
C LYS A 182 17.04 2.80 9.02
N GLU A 183 17.80 2.69 10.06
CA GLU A 183 18.40 1.43 10.51
C GLU A 183 17.43 0.72 11.46
N ASP A 184 17.22 -0.60 11.25
CA ASP A 184 16.34 -1.47 12.06
C ASP A 184 17.19 -2.44 12.88
#